data_83029142b26da8eb10e10e1c4ba05daa
#
_entry.id   83029142b26da8eb10e10e1c4ba05daa
#
_cell.length_a   1.000
_cell.length_b   1.000
_cell.length_c   1.000
_cell.angle_alpha   90.00
_cell.angle_beta   90.00
_cell.angle_gamma   90.00
#
_symmetry.space_group_name_H-M   'P 1'
#
loop_
_entity.id
_entity.type
_entity.pdbx_description
1 polymer ?
#
loop_
_entity_poly.entity_id
_entity_poly.type
_entity_poly.pdbx_seq_one_letter_code
_entity_poly.pdbx_strand_id
1 'polypeptide(L)'
;YEGYYDTLSGGEASVGIAMSLLQNREIDKRRTALRNAGLASSQWQALASSLINDFVYKGVSEYIAWYESALQIDAVTELLNTASEREKALVTRVEKGDLASIVLTEFKANLLQQRLTLAELKQKRDMHAQMLSFYWRSPSGDMQAVKSDKPPKDINWPYWVGNGQLVTLRNALREHPELDVMKLEQQVVENKVALADNALLPKLDLTASIARDVGAGSQT
;
A
#
# COMPACT_ATOMS: atom_id res chain seq x y z
N TYR A 1 37.14 -36.91 45.12
CA TYR A 1 37.58 -38.04 44.30
C TYR A 1 37.57 -37.56 42.85
N GLU A 2 38.73 -37.14 42.35
CA GLU A 2 38.94 -36.92 40.91
C GLU A 2 39.26 -38.28 40.31
N GLY A 3 38.25 -38.92 39.70
CA GLY A 3 38.47 -40.08 38.87
C GLY A 3 39.02 -39.61 37.54
N TYR A 4 40.27 -39.88 37.25
CA TYR A 4 40.80 -39.79 35.88
C TYR A 4 40.11 -40.87 35.04
N TYR A 5 39.26 -40.41 34.11
CA TYR A 5 38.72 -41.27 33.09
C TYR A 5 39.69 -41.32 31.90
N ASP A 6 40.58 -42.32 31.92
CA ASP A 6 41.40 -42.60 30.75
C ASP A 6 40.52 -43.23 29.66
N THR A 7 40.33 -42.54 28.55
CA THR A 7 39.66 -43.08 27.37
C THR A 7 40.57 -44.02 26.62
N LEU A 8 40.01 -45.09 26.04
CA LEU A 8 40.73 -45.99 25.19
C LEU A 8 41.30 -45.31 23.93
N SER A 9 42.27 -45.87 23.24
CA SER A 9 43.00 -45.29 22.12
C SER A 9 42.11 -44.84 20.91
N GLY A 10 40.91 -45.37 20.83
CA GLY A 10 39.90 -44.97 19.85
C GLY A 10 38.94 -43.88 20.27
N GLY A 11 39.09 -43.37 21.52
CA GLY A 11 38.17 -42.35 22.09
C GLY A 11 36.86 -42.93 22.62
N GLU A 12 35.99 -42.06 23.07
CA GLU A 12 34.67 -42.41 23.62
C GLU A 12 33.55 -42.04 22.64
N ALA A 13 32.67 -42.97 22.30
CA ALA A 13 31.46 -42.75 21.56
C ALA A 13 30.28 -42.62 22.55
N SER A 14 29.67 -41.43 22.62
CA SER A 14 28.51 -41.19 23.49
C SER A 14 27.27 -40.78 22.68
N VAL A 15 26.11 -41.26 23.10
CA VAL A 15 24.80 -40.85 22.61
C VAL A 15 23.96 -40.46 23.81
N GLY A 16 23.33 -39.30 23.74
CA GLY A 16 22.51 -38.80 24.81
C GLY A 16 21.27 -38.03 24.29
N ILE A 17 20.27 -37.96 25.15
CA ILE A 17 19.10 -37.09 25.01
C ILE A 17 19.06 -36.08 26.13
N ALA A 18 18.66 -34.85 25.81
CA ALA A 18 18.44 -33.80 26.79
C ALA A 18 17.02 -33.23 26.58
N MET A 19 16.29 -33.06 27.66
CA MET A 19 14.95 -32.52 27.66
C MET A 19 14.82 -31.43 28.72
N SER A 20 14.39 -30.25 28.28
CA SER A 20 14.10 -29.14 29.19
C SER A 20 12.78 -29.34 29.92
N LEU A 21 12.77 -29.24 31.23
CA LEU A 21 11.59 -29.47 32.08
C LEU A 21 10.84 -28.18 32.45
N LEU A 22 11.53 -27.04 32.52
CA LEU A 22 10.97 -25.75 32.86
C LEU A 22 11.22 -24.73 31.71
N GLN A 23 12.33 -24.00 31.75
CA GLN A 23 12.69 -23.05 30.69
C GLN A 23 12.90 -23.80 29.38
N ASN A 24 12.37 -23.26 28.27
CA ASN A 24 12.43 -23.82 26.89
C ASN A 24 11.66 -25.13 26.68
N ARG A 25 10.77 -25.52 27.61
CA ARG A 25 9.91 -26.70 27.44
C ARG A 25 8.86 -26.50 26.34
N GLU A 26 8.07 -25.44 26.45
CA GLU A 26 6.93 -25.16 25.55
C GLU A 26 7.26 -24.13 24.48
N ILE A 27 8.06 -23.12 24.84
CA ILE A 27 8.48 -22.03 23.96
C ILE A 27 9.99 -21.81 24.08
N ASP A 28 10.66 -21.68 22.96
CA ASP A 28 12.06 -21.33 22.84
C ASP A 28 12.28 -20.39 21.64
N LYS A 29 13.49 -19.89 21.48
CA LYS A 29 13.85 -18.98 20.39
C LYS A 29 13.56 -19.56 19.01
N ARG A 30 13.80 -20.86 18.77
CA ARG A 30 13.61 -21.53 17.48
C ARG A 30 12.12 -21.68 17.15
N ARG A 31 11.32 -22.17 18.12
CA ARG A 31 9.88 -22.32 17.96
C ARG A 31 9.20 -20.98 17.79
N THR A 32 9.61 -19.95 18.55
CA THR A 32 9.12 -18.58 18.39
C THR A 32 9.46 -18.03 17.01
N ALA A 33 10.69 -18.20 16.54
CA ALA A 33 11.09 -17.78 15.20
C ALA A 33 10.26 -18.47 14.11
N LEU A 34 10.01 -19.77 14.23
CA LEU A 34 9.18 -20.52 13.29
C LEU A 34 7.72 -20.02 13.27
N ARG A 35 7.12 -19.81 14.45
CA ARG A 35 5.77 -19.25 14.57
C ARG A 35 5.70 -17.86 13.95
N ASN A 36 6.67 -17.00 14.26
CA ASN A 36 6.70 -15.63 13.71
C ASN A 36 6.95 -15.62 12.21
N ALA A 37 7.72 -16.56 11.65
CA ALA A 37 7.88 -16.69 10.20
C ALA A 37 6.57 -17.07 9.51
N GLY A 38 5.76 -17.96 10.12
CA GLY A 38 4.42 -18.27 9.64
C GLY A 38 3.48 -17.05 9.66
N LEU A 39 3.50 -16.27 10.76
CA LEU A 39 2.75 -15.01 10.86
C LEU A 39 3.20 -13.98 9.83
N ALA A 40 4.52 -13.86 9.60
CA ALA A 40 5.06 -12.96 8.60
C ALA A 40 4.56 -13.30 7.18
N SER A 41 4.46 -14.59 6.83
CA SER A 41 3.87 -15.01 5.55
C SER A 41 2.43 -14.53 5.40
N SER A 42 1.62 -14.67 6.45
CA SER A 42 0.23 -14.18 6.46
C SER A 42 0.15 -12.64 6.41
N GLN A 43 1.07 -11.95 7.09
CA GLN A 43 1.19 -10.48 7.02
C GLN A 43 1.47 -10.00 5.59
N TRP A 44 2.38 -10.66 4.87
CA TRP A 44 2.66 -10.32 3.49
C TRP A 44 1.46 -10.50 2.56
N GLN A 45 0.61 -11.51 2.82
CA GLN A 45 -0.63 -11.70 2.06
C GLN A 45 -1.64 -10.57 2.33
N ALA A 46 -1.83 -10.20 3.59
CA ALA A 46 -2.70 -9.09 3.97
C ALA A 46 -2.18 -7.75 3.42
N LEU A 47 -0.86 -7.52 3.51
CA LEU A 47 -0.22 -6.33 2.95
C LEU A 47 -0.38 -6.25 1.42
N ALA A 48 -0.24 -7.37 0.70
CA ALA A 48 -0.46 -7.41 -0.74
C ALA A 48 -1.89 -7.00 -1.10
N SER A 49 -2.89 -7.44 -0.32
CA SER A 49 -4.29 -7.03 -0.50
C SER A 49 -4.49 -5.52 -0.25
N SER A 50 -3.84 -4.96 0.78
CA SER A 50 -3.86 -3.52 1.05
C SER A 50 -3.23 -2.73 -0.11
N LEU A 51 -2.09 -3.17 -0.63
CA LEU A 51 -1.43 -2.53 -1.78
C LEU A 51 -2.29 -2.56 -3.04
N ILE A 52 -3.05 -3.65 -3.27
CA ILE A 52 -4.00 -3.72 -4.38
C ILE A 52 -5.12 -2.70 -4.20
N ASN A 53 -5.67 -2.56 -2.99
CA ASN A 53 -6.70 -1.56 -2.70
C ASN A 53 -6.18 -0.14 -2.94
N ASP A 54 -4.97 0.18 -2.48
CA ASP A 54 -4.34 1.47 -2.71
C ASP A 54 -4.10 1.74 -4.21
N PHE A 55 -3.67 0.72 -4.95
CA PHE A 55 -3.48 0.81 -6.38
C PHE A 55 -4.79 1.13 -7.10
N VAL A 56 -5.87 0.41 -6.79
CA VAL A 56 -7.20 0.65 -7.36
C VAL A 56 -7.72 2.02 -6.97
N TYR A 57 -7.59 2.41 -5.69
CA TYR A 57 -8.02 3.73 -5.22
C TYR A 57 -7.32 4.87 -5.97
N LYS A 58 -6.00 4.79 -6.13
CA LYS A 58 -5.23 5.78 -6.88
C LYS A 58 -5.66 5.82 -8.35
N GLY A 59 -5.84 4.66 -8.99
CA GLY A 59 -6.30 4.59 -10.37
C GLY A 59 -7.68 5.23 -10.57
N VAL A 60 -8.62 4.95 -9.67
CA VAL A 60 -9.96 5.57 -9.70
C VAL A 60 -9.88 7.08 -9.44
N SER A 61 -9.04 7.52 -8.52
CA SER A 61 -8.85 8.94 -8.22
C SER A 61 -8.31 9.70 -9.43
N GLU A 62 -7.31 9.16 -10.13
CA GLU A 62 -6.78 9.76 -11.36
C GLU A 62 -7.81 9.77 -12.51
N TYR A 63 -8.63 8.72 -12.61
CA TYR A 63 -9.72 8.67 -13.58
C TYR A 63 -10.75 9.77 -13.33
N ILE A 64 -11.16 9.98 -12.07
CA ILE A 64 -12.12 11.03 -11.72
C ILE A 64 -11.53 12.41 -11.98
N ALA A 65 -10.27 12.65 -11.59
CA ALA A 65 -9.59 13.92 -11.82
C ALA A 65 -9.41 14.25 -13.31
N TRP A 66 -9.10 13.24 -14.13
CA TRP A 66 -9.06 13.38 -15.58
C TRP A 66 -10.42 13.76 -16.16
N TYR A 67 -11.50 13.07 -15.75
CA TYR A 67 -12.85 13.36 -16.18
C TYR A 67 -13.32 14.75 -15.74
N GLU A 68 -13.09 15.12 -14.47
CA GLU A 68 -13.41 16.45 -13.95
C GLU A 68 -12.71 17.55 -14.74
N SER A 69 -11.42 17.39 -15.01
CA SER A 69 -10.66 18.36 -15.82
C SER A 69 -11.25 18.53 -17.23
N ALA A 70 -11.76 17.47 -17.83
CA ALA A 70 -12.41 17.54 -19.13
C ALA A 70 -13.74 18.30 -19.09
N LEU A 71 -14.58 18.09 -18.08
CA LEU A 71 -15.81 18.85 -17.88
C LEU A 71 -15.53 20.34 -17.68
N GLN A 72 -14.50 20.67 -16.89
CA GLN A 72 -14.09 22.06 -16.69
C GLN A 72 -13.59 22.71 -18.00
N ILE A 73 -12.87 21.98 -18.84
CA ILE A 73 -12.43 22.46 -20.17
C ILE A 73 -13.63 22.78 -21.05
N ASP A 74 -14.64 21.92 -21.08
CA ASP A 74 -15.84 22.14 -21.88
C ASP A 74 -16.58 23.41 -21.41
N ALA A 75 -16.77 23.57 -20.09
CA ALA A 75 -17.44 24.73 -19.52
C ALA A 75 -16.67 26.05 -19.81
N VAL A 76 -15.34 26.07 -19.62
CA VAL A 76 -14.52 27.24 -19.91
C VAL A 76 -14.45 27.54 -21.41
N THR A 77 -14.48 26.52 -22.26
CA THR A 77 -14.52 26.69 -23.71
C THR A 77 -15.83 27.36 -24.16
N GLU A 78 -16.96 26.95 -23.61
CA GLU A 78 -18.26 27.58 -23.88
C GLU A 78 -18.30 29.03 -23.41
N LEU A 79 -17.75 29.29 -22.20
CA LEU A 79 -17.59 30.65 -21.66
C LEU A 79 -16.77 31.54 -22.61
N LEU A 80 -15.63 31.03 -23.11
CA LEU A 80 -14.76 31.76 -24.03
C LEU A 80 -15.45 32.03 -25.39
N ASN A 81 -16.24 31.13 -25.90
CA ASN A 81 -17.03 31.33 -27.13
C ASN A 81 -18.02 32.50 -26.95
N THR A 82 -18.79 32.49 -25.84
CA THR A 82 -19.72 33.57 -25.50
C THR A 82 -19.01 34.89 -25.28
N ALA A 83 -17.87 34.87 -24.58
CA ALA A 83 -17.05 36.08 -24.34
C ALA A 83 -16.46 36.64 -25.63
N SER A 84 -16.08 35.81 -26.61
CA SER A 84 -15.59 36.26 -27.91
C SER A 84 -16.67 36.98 -28.74
N GLU A 85 -17.90 36.53 -28.67
CA GLU A 85 -19.02 37.25 -29.32
C GLU A 85 -19.27 38.62 -28.65
N ARG A 86 -19.21 38.65 -27.31
CA ARG A 86 -19.33 39.90 -26.58
C ARG A 86 -18.18 40.87 -26.89
N GLU A 87 -16.95 40.39 -27.07
CA GLU A 87 -15.81 41.19 -27.46
C GLU A 87 -16.08 41.95 -28.78
N LYS A 88 -16.61 41.23 -29.80
CA LYS A 88 -16.97 41.85 -31.10
C LYS A 88 -17.98 42.99 -30.94
N ALA A 89 -19.00 42.80 -30.09
CA ALA A 89 -19.99 43.81 -29.82
C ALA A 89 -19.40 45.02 -29.08
N LEU A 90 -18.46 44.80 -28.12
CA LEU A 90 -17.75 45.88 -27.41
C LEU A 90 -16.84 46.68 -28.36
N VAL A 91 -16.12 46.01 -29.25
CA VAL A 91 -15.28 46.69 -30.27
C VAL A 91 -16.15 47.63 -31.11
N THR A 92 -17.27 47.19 -31.66
CA THR A 92 -18.17 48.00 -32.45
C THR A 92 -18.69 49.24 -31.68
N ARG A 93 -19.01 49.08 -30.40
CA ARG A 93 -19.52 50.18 -29.57
C ARG A 93 -18.41 51.23 -29.25
N VAL A 94 -17.17 50.77 -29.01
CA VAL A 94 -16.04 51.68 -28.83
C VAL A 94 -15.73 52.46 -30.12
N GLU A 95 -15.79 51.78 -31.28
CA GLU A 95 -15.57 52.42 -32.60
C GLU A 95 -16.64 53.48 -32.92
N LYS A 96 -17.87 53.29 -32.45
CA LYS A 96 -18.97 54.28 -32.58
C LYS A 96 -18.91 55.39 -31.54
N GLY A 97 -17.99 55.33 -30.59
CA GLY A 97 -17.89 56.32 -29.50
C GLY A 97 -18.89 56.14 -28.35
N ASP A 98 -19.68 55.01 -28.35
CA ASP A 98 -20.69 54.72 -27.36
C ASP A 98 -20.08 54.23 -26.03
N LEU A 99 -18.80 53.79 -26.04
CA LEU A 99 -18.10 53.24 -24.91
C LEU A 99 -16.66 53.75 -24.88
N ALA A 100 -16.15 53.99 -23.66
CA ALA A 100 -14.74 54.31 -23.44
C ALA A 100 -13.84 53.11 -23.77
N SER A 101 -12.68 53.37 -24.43
CA SER A 101 -11.74 52.31 -24.82
C SER A 101 -11.19 51.48 -23.65
N ILE A 102 -11.15 52.07 -22.44
CA ILE A 102 -10.74 51.35 -21.22
C ILE A 102 -11.58 50.13 -20.93
N VAL A 103 -12.89 50.18 -21.17
CA VAL A 103 -13.81 49.05 -20.94
C VAL A 103 -13.44 47.87 -21.83
N LEU A 104 -13.06 48.11 -23.07
CA LEU A 104 -12.59 47.08 -23.99
C LEU A 104 -11.25 46.49 -23.55
N THR A 105 -10.33 47.32 -23.03
CA THR A 105 -9.04 46.88 -22.52
C THR A 105 -9.20 45.97 -21.30
N GLU A 106 -10.05 46.34 -20.33
CA GLU A 106 -10.36 45.53 -19.16
C GLU A 106 -11.01 44.20 -19.56
N PHE A 107 -11.95 44.23 -20.51
CA PHE A 107 -12.59 43.00 -21.01
C PHE A 107 -11.57 42.04 -21.67
N LYS A 108 -10.66 42.60 -22.49
CA LYS A 108 -9.57 41.80 -23.09
C LYS A 108 -8.63 41.20 -22.06
N ALA A 109 -8.31 41.95 -21.00
CA ALA A 109 -7.49 41.40 -19.89
C ALA A 109 -8.18 40.21 -19.21
N ASN A 110 -9.48 40.33 -18.92
CA ASN A 110 -10.26 39.23 -18.37
C ASN A 110 -10.33 38.02 -19.33
N LEU A 111 -10.47 38.25 -20.62
CA LEU A 111 -10.51 37.18 -21.62
C LEU A 111 -9.16 36.46 -21.72
N LEU A 112 -8.02 37.16 -21.61
CA LEU A 112 -6.71 36.54 -21.55
C LEU A 112 -6.56 35.68 -20.30
N GLN A 113 -7.07 36.11 -19.13
CA GLN A 113 -7.07 35.31 -17.91
C GLN A 113 -7.88 34.01 -18.09
N GLN A 114 -9.04 34.04 -18.74
CA GLN A 114 -9.84 32.84 -19.03
C GLN A 114 -9.09 31.89 -19.98
N ARG A 115 -8.37 32.42 -20.98
CA ARG A 115 -7.53 31.61 -21.87
C ARG A 115 -6.39 30.93 -21.13
N LEU A 116 -5.76 31.61 -20.16
CA LEU A 116 -4.73 31.04 -19.29
C LEU A 116 -5.33 29.87 -18.47
N THR A 117 -6.49 30.09 -17.84
CA THR A 117 -7.20 29.03 -17.09
C THR A 117 -7.49 27.81 -17.98
N LEU A 118 -7.92 28.04 -19.24
CA LEU A 118 -8.13 26.93 -20.18
C LEU A 118 -6.83 26.14 -20.48
N ALA A 119 -5.71 26.86 -20.62
CA ALA A 119 -4.40 26.22 -20.85
C ALA A 119 -3.97 25.37 -19.63
N GLU A 120 -4.15 25.89 -18.43
CA GLU A 120 -3.88 25.18 -17.16
C GLU A 120 -4.74 23.92 -17.01
N LEU A 121 -6.04 24.03 -17.33
CA LEU A 121 -6.96 22.88 -17.29
C LEU A 121 -6.58 21.79 -18.31
N LYS A 122 -6.16 22.16 -19.52
CA LYS A 122 -5.65 21.22 -20.50
C LYS A 122 -4.40 20.51 -20.01
N GLN A 123 -3.47 21.23 -19.40
CA GLN A 123 -2.27 20.64 -18.80
C GLN A 123 -2.64 19.67 -17.67
N LYS A 124 -3.56 20.02 -16.77
CA LYS A 124 -4.06 19.13 -15.70
C LYS A 124 -4.69 17.86 -16.28
N ARG A 125 -5.56 18.00 -17.28
CA ARG A 125 -6.17 16.85 -17.96
C ARG A 125 -5.11 15.90 -18.51
N ASP A 126 -4.13 16.44 -19.22
CA ASP A 126 -3.07 15.63 -19.84
C ASP A 126 -2.20 14.94 -18.79
N MET A 127 -1.91 15.63 -17.69
CA MET A 127 -1.20 15.06 -16.53
C MET A 127 -1.97 13.88 -15.92
N HIS A 128 -3.27 14.06 -15.63
CA HIS A 128 -4.09 12.98 -15.05
C HIS A 128 -4.25 11.81 -16.01
N ALA A 129 -4.37 12.04 -17.31
CA ALA A 129 -4.38 10.99 -18.31
C ALA A 129 -3.07 10.18 -18.34
N GLN A 130 -1.92 10.84 -18.22
CA GLN A 130 -0.62 10.18 -18.11
C GLN A 130 -0.52 9.37 -16.82
N MET A 131 -0.92 9.95 -15.66
CA MET A 131 -0.95 9.23 -14.40
C MET A 131 -1.87 8.03 -14.45
N LEU A 132 -3.07 8.17 -15.03
CA LEU A 132 -4.00 7.06 -15.21
C LEU A 132 -3.40 5.92 -16.05
N SER A 133 -2.52 6.22 -17.00
CA SER A 133 -1.85 5.20 -17.82
C SER A 133 -0.98 4.25 -17.01
N PHE A 134 -0.48 4.63 -15.82
CA PHE A 134 0.21 3.73 -14.92
C PHE A 134 -0.71 2.65 -14.32
N TYR A 135 -1.98 2.98 -14.14
CA TYR A 135 -2.98 2.09 -13.52
C TYR A 135 -3.76 1.30 -14.56
N TRP A 136 -3.85 1.79 -15.80
CA TRP A 136 -4.56 1.12 -16.88
C TRP A 136 -3.70 0.06 -17.53
N ARG A 137 -4.07 -1.20 -17.29
CA ARG A 137 -3.31 -2.36 -17.78
C ARG A 137 -4.14 -3.17 -18.79
N SER A 138 -3.45 -3.73 -19.77
CA SER A 138 -4.02 -4.76 -20.64
C SER A 138 -4.16 -6.09 -19.86
N PRO A 139 -4.93 -7.06 -20.38
CA PRO A 139 -4.97 -8.40 -19.80
C PRO A 139 -3.58 -9.08 -19.73
N SER A 140 -2.62 -8.67 -20.57
CA SER A 140 -1.22 -9.13 -20.54
C SER A 140 -0.37 -8.41 -19.48
N GLY A 141 -0.90 -7.38 -18.80
CA GLY A 141 -0.18 -6.61 -17.78
C GLY A 141 0.56 -5.38 -18.30
N ASP A 142 0.55 -5.13 -19.61
CA ASP A 142 1.23 -3.99 -20.22
C ASP A 142 0.50 -2.67 -19.95
N MET A 143 1.26 -1.59 -19.78
CA MET A 143 0.69 -0.25 -19.64
C MET A 143 -0.03 0.17 -20.92
N GLN A 144 -1.24 0.72 -20.78
CA GLN A 144 -1.99 1.29 -21.89
C GLN A 144 -2.04 2.81 -21.76
N ALA A 145 -1.66 3.50 -22.85
CA ALA A 145 -1.75 4.95 -22.89
C ALA A 145 -3.23 5.39 -22.96
N VAL A 146 -3.62 6.26 -22.03
CA VAL A 146 -4.93 6.91 -22.04
C VAL A 146 -4.88 8.11 -22.97
N LYS A 147 -5.84 8.19 -23.91
CA LYS A 147 -5.97 9.35 -24.78
C LYS A 147 -6.61 10.50 -24.00
N SER A 148 -5.82 11.54 -23.71
CA SER A 148 -6.23 12.65 -22.85
C SER A 148 -7.44 13.43 -23.37
N ASP A 149 -7.63 13.48 -24.69
CA ASP A 149 -8.69 14.22 -25.39
C ASP A 149 -10.03 13.47 -25.49
N LYS A 150 -10.10 12.23 -25.01
CA LYS A 150 -11.30 11.38 -25.12
C LYS A 150 -11.76 10.85 -23.76
N PRO A 151 -12.16 11.73 -22.82
CA PRO A 151 -12.80 11.28 -21.60
C PRO A 151 -14.17 10.65 -21.92
N PRO A 152 -14.67 9.74 -21.08
CA PRO A 152 -16.04 9.26 -21.19
C PRO A 152 -17.00 10.43 -21.06
N LYS A 153 -18.11 10.38 -21.79
CA LYS A 153 -19.13 11.45 -21.72
C LYS A 153 -19.88 11.44 -20.39
N ASP A 154 -20.10 10.24 -19.85
CA ASP A 154 -20.80 10.05 -18.60
C ASP A 154 -20.10 8.98 -17.75
N ILE A 155 -20.04 9.20 -16.45
CA ILE A 155 -19.64 8.19 -15.48
C ILE A 155 -20.91 7.53 -14.95
N ASN A 156 -21.02 6.22 -15.17
CA ASN A 156 -22.09 5.44 -14.54
C ASN A 156 -21.69 5.15 -13.08
N TRP A 157 -22.12 6.01 -12.16
CA TRP A 157 -21.87 5.86 -10.75
C TRP A 157 -22.57 4.61 -10.22
N PRO A 158 -21.88 3.73 -9.47
CA PRO A 158 -22.54 2.61 -8.82
C PRO A 158 -23.70 3.06 -7.96
N TYR A 159 -24.84 2.37 -8.00
CA TYR A 159 -26.07 2.76 -7.31
C TYR A 159 -25.91 2.86 -5.76
N TRP A 160 -24.93 2.18 -5.20
CA TRP A 160 -24.61 2.22 -3.76
C TRP A 160 -23.97 3.54 -3.31
N VAL A 161 -23.51 4.37 -4.25
CA VAL A 161 -23.06 5.72 -3.96
C VAL A 161 -24.30 6.56 -3.60
N GLY A 162 -24.49 6.84 -2.32
CA GLY A 162 -25.62 7.61 -1.80
C GLY A 162 -26.67 6.82 -1.01
N ASN A 163 -26.81 5.50 -1.21
CA ASN A 163 -27.81 4.68 -0.52
C ASN A 163 -27.14 3.56 0.31
N GLY A 164 -27.44 3.54 1.63
CA GLY A 164 -26.94 2.48 2.53
C GLY A 164 -25.44 2.53 2.85
N GLN A 165 -24.77 3.64 2.58
CA GLN A 165 -23.32 3.83 2.73
C GLN A 165 -22.77 3.43 4.11
N LEU A 166 -23.50 3.70 5.20
CA LEU A 166 -23.01 3.43 6.56
C LEU A 166 -22.82 1.94 6.84
N VAL A 167 -23.73 1.08 6.35
CA VAL A 167 -23.63 -0.37 6.55
C VAL A 167 -22.49 -0.94 5.69
N THR A 168 -22.42 -0.51 4.44
CA THR A 168 -21.37 -0.91 3.51
C THR A 168 -19.99 -0.45 4.00
N LEU A 169 -19.87 0.79 4.47
CA LEU A 169 -18.64 1.34 5.02
C LEU A 169 -18.20 0.59 6.30
N ARG A 170 -19.14 0.28 7.20
CA ARG A 170 -18.84 -0.50 8.43
C ARG A 170 -18.31 -1.89 8.08
N ASN A 171 -18.88 -2.56 7.09
CA ASN A 171 -18.42 -3.88 6.66
C ASN A 171 -17.04 -3.78 6.00
N ALA A 172 -16.84 -2.82 5.10
CA ALA A 172 -15.55 -2.56 4.46
C ALA A 172 -14.44 -2.26 5.49
N LEU A 173 -14.74 -1.47 6.54
CA LEU A 173 -13.80 -1.20 7.62
C LEU A 173 -13.45 -2.45 8.43
N ARG A 174 -14.41 -3.36 8.67
CA ARG A 174 -14.16 -4.61 9.41
C ARG A 174 -13.30 -5.60 8.64
N GLU A 175 -13.42 -5.58 7.32
CA GLU A 175 -12.72 -6.49 6.39
C GLU A 175 -11.47 -5.82 5.78
N HIS A 176 -11.07 -4.66 6.32
CA HIS A 176 -9.94 -3.93 5.77
C HIS A 176 -8.62 -4.69 6.02
N PRO A 177 -7.80 -4.97 5.00
CA PRO A 177 -6.60 -5.79 5.13
C PRO A 177 -5.58 -5.27 6.15
N GLU A 178 -5.51 -3.95 6.38
CA GLU A 178 -4.64 -3.36 7.41
C GLU A 178 -4.99 -3.81 8.82
N LEU A 179 -6.28 -4.05 9.12
CA LEU A 179 -6.68 -4.60 10.42
C LEU A 179 -6.14 -6.01 10.62
N ASP A 180 -6.05 -6.80 9.56
CA ASP A 180 -5.47 -8.14 9.64
C ASP A 180 -3.95 -8.09 9.80
N VAL A 181 -3.26 -7.14 9.16
CA VAL A 181 -1.84 -6.87 9.43
C VAL A 181 -1.62 -6.55 10.90
N MET A 182 -2.40 -5.63 11.48
CA MET A 182 -2.29 -5.23 12.89
C MET A 182 -2.56 -6.40 13.85
N LYS A 183 -3.56 -7.26 13.59
CA LYS A 183 -3.82 -8.45 14.39
C LYS A 183 -2.67 -9.46 14.36
N LEU A 184 -2.06 -9.64 13.19
CA LEU A 184 -0.89 -10.51 13.03
C LEU A 184 0.35 -9.94 13.73
N GLU A 185 0.55 -8.62 13.70
CA GLU A 185 1.60 -7.95 14.47
C GLU A 185 1.39 -8.11 15.97
N GLN A 186 0.16 -7.99 16.45
CA GLN A 186 -0.18 -8.27 17.85
C GLN A 186 0.25 -9.68 18.25
N GLN A 187 -0.06 -10.70 17.44
CA GLN A 187 0.35 -12.08 17.71
C GLN A 187 1.87 -12.26 17.73
N VAL A 188 2.62 -11.55 16.89
CA VAL A 188 4.09 -11.54 16.94
C VAL A 188 4.59 -10.96 18.27
N VAL A 189 3.97 -9.87 18.76
CA VAL A 189 4.29 -9.27 20.06
C VAL A 189 3.96 -10.23 21.20
N GLU A 190 2.80 -10.87 21.18
CA GLU A 190 2.38 -11.89 22.17
C GLU A 190 3.39 -13.05 22.23
N ASN A 191 3.86 -13.54 21.09
CA ASN A 191 4.92 -14.57 21.04
C ASN A 191 6.24 -14.08 21.65
N LYS A 192 6.60 -12.80 21.47
CA LYS A 192 7.79 -12.21 22.08
C LYS A 192 7.65 -12.08 23.61
N VAL A 193 6.48 -11.69 24.10
CA VAL A 193 6.17 -11.62 25.52
C VAL A 193 6.28 -13.02 26.13
N ALA A 194 5.63 -14.02 25.55
CA ALA A 194 5.70 -15.40 26.01
C ALA A 194 7.15 -15.96 26.05
N LEU A 195 7.97 -15.58 25.06
CA LEU A 195 9.41 -15.93 25.05
C LEU A 195 10.18 -15.23 26.17
N ALA A 196 9.86 -13.96 26.45
CA ALA A 196 10.49 -13.22 27.55
C ALA A 196 10.09 -13.79 28.91
N ASP A 197 8.83 -14.12 29.12
CA ASP A 197 8.32 -14.78 30.33
C ASP A 197 9.00 -16.14 30.54
N ASN A 198 9.17 -16.93 29.48
CA ASN A 198 9.90 -18.18 29.52
C ASN A 198 11.39 -17.98 29.93
N ALA A 199 12.00 -16.86 29.56
CA ALA A 199 13.38 -16.57 29.93
C ALA A 199 13.57 -16.27 31.42
N LEU A 200 12.48 -15.93 32.14
CA LEU A 200 12.48 -15.74 33.60
C LEU A 200 12.43 -17.06 34.37
N LEU A 201 12.06 -18.18 33.69
CA LEU A 201 12.01 -19.49 34.35
C LEU A 201 13.43 -20.02 34.61
N PRO A 202 13.64 -20.74 35.73
CA PRO A 202 14.91 -21.42 35.98
C PRO A 202 15.15 -22.53 34.95
N LYS A 203 16.44 -22.73 34.61
CA LYS A 203 16.83 -23.85 33.74
C LYS A 203 16.83 -25.14 34.54
N LEU A 204 16.08 -26.12 34.07
CA LEU A 204 16.08 -27.46 34.61
C LEU A 204 16.02 -28.43 33.41
N ASP A 205 17.13 -29.13 33.19
CA ASP A 205 17.25 -30.07 32.07
C ASP A 205 17.43 -31.49 32.63
N LEU A 206 16.71 -32.44 32.06
CA LEU A 206 16.92 -33.86 32.29
C LEU A 206 17.81 -34.40 31.17
N THR A 207 18.96 -34.95 31.50
CA THR A 207 19.89 -35.57 30.56
C THR A 207 20.03 -37.06 30.82
N ALA A 208 19.99 -37.86 29.79
CA ALA A 208 20.35 -39.28 29.85
C ALA A 208 21.32 -39.59 28.71
N SER A 209 22.47 -40.18 29.05
CA SER A 209 23.49 -40.53 28.07
C SER A 209 24.03 -41.92 28.31
N ILE A 210 24.39 -42.58 27.22
CA ILE A 210 25.11 -43.85 27.22
C ILE A 210 26.42 -43.59 26.48
N ALA A 211 27.53 -43.92 27.14
CA ALA A 211 28.87 -43.81 26.59
C ALA A 211 29.54 -45.17 26.53
N ARG A 212 30.36 -45.40 25.52
CA ARG A 212 31.17 -46.58 25.35
C ARG A 212 32.53 -46.18 24.81
N ASP A 213 33.57 -46.63 25.53
CA ASP A 213 34.93 -46.52 25.04
C ASP A 213 35.21 -47.44 23.85
N VAL A 214 35.95 -46.93 22.88
CA VAL A 214 36.26 -47.61 21.60
C VAL A 214 37.80 -47.74 21.47
N GLY A 215 38.26 -48.92 21.20
CA GLY A 215 39.72 -49.19 20.96
C GLY A 215 40.33 -50.16 21.94
N ALA A 216 41.62 -50.41 21.78
CA ALA A 216 42.42 -51.25 22.71
C ALA A 216 42.99 -50.38 23.84
N GLY A 217 42.63 -50.69 25.06
CA GLY A 217 43.17 -50.04 26.27
C GLY A 217 44.54 -50.59 26.56
N SER A 218 45.53 -49.75 26.90
CA SER A 218 46.69 -50.15 27.66
C SER A 218 46.35 -49.95 29.14
N GLN A 219 46.14 -51.00 29.89
CA GLN A 219 46.18 -50.91 31.36
C GLN A 219 47.63 -50.71 31.73
N THR A 220 47.99 -49.55 32.18
CA THR A 220 49.22 -49.32 32.96
C THR A 220 48.82 -49.06 34.41
#